data_c24c8a02e9bfd7637d524560cfe49ba2
#
_entry.id   c24c8a02e9bfd7637d524560cfe49ba2
#
_cell.length_a   1.000
_cell.length_b   1.000
_cell.length_c   1.000
_cell.angle_alpha   90.00
_cell.angle_beta   90.00
_cell.angle_gamma   90.00
#
_symmetry.space_group_name_H-M   'P 1'
#
loop_
_entity.id
_entity.type
_entity.pdbx_description
1 polymer ?
#
loop_
_entity_poly.entity_id
_entity_poly.type
_entity_poly.pdbx_seq_one_letter_code
_entity_poly.pdbx_strand_id
1 'polypeptide(L)'
;MKLLCIADEECKALWDYYTPDKIEGVDLIIACGDLNRHYLEYLTTMVPVPVLYVHGNHDENYDHHPPEGAICLDDNLFVYHGLRIVGLGGSCRYRTGAWQFTEAEMRKRINRLRGKIDRHGGFDILVTHAPMHGYGDLDDLPHRGFT
;
A
#
# COMPACT_ATOMS: atom_id res chain seq x y z
N MET A 1 2.12 15.16 11.86
CA MET A 1 2.58 13.84 11.34
C MET A 1 2.95 14.01 9.88
N LYS A 2 4.15 13.57 9.49
CA LYS A 2 4.66 13.62 8.12
C LYS A 2 4.70 12.20 7.57
N LEU A 3 3.97 11.94 6.48
CA LEU A 3 3.91 10.64 5.80
C LEU A 3 4.78 10.69 4.55
N LEU A 4 5.58 9.65 4.32
CA LEU A 4 6.28 9.42 3.07
C LEU A 4 5.55 8.32 2.30
N CYS A 5 4.98 8.65 1.14
CA CYS A 5 4.32 7.69 0.25
C CYS A 5 5.24 7.35 -0.92
N ILE A 6 5.38 6.07 -1.22
CA ILE A 6 6.18 5.52 -2.32
C ILE A 6 5.37 4.47 -3.09
N ALA A 7 5.54 4.41 -4.41
CA ALA A 7 4.87 3.46 -5.29
C ALA A 7 5.64 3.28 -6.60
N ASP A 8 5.47 2.14 -7.25
CA ASP A 8 5.85 1.80 -8.63
C ASP A 8 7.36 1.82 -8.93
N GLU A 9 8.08 2.83 -8.46
CA GLU A 9 9.52 2.96 -8.71
C GLU A 9 10.30 3.16 -7.42
N GLU A 10 11.40 2.44 -7.28
CA GLU A 10 12.33 2.60 -6.16
C GLU A 10 13.08 3.93 -6.27
N CYS A 11 12.94 4.76 -5.27
CA CYS A 11 13.64 6.02 -5.20
C CYS A 11 15.13 5.79 -4.90
N LYS A 12 16.01 6.03 -5.88
CA LYS A 12 17.47 5.89 -5.72
C LYS A 12 18.03 6.72 -4.58
N ALA A 13 17.41 7.86 -4.28
CA ALA A 13 17.84 8.70 -3.17
C ALA A 13 17.59 8.03 -1.81
N LEU A 14 16.60 7.12 -1.73
CA LEU A 14 16.25 6.38 -0.52
C LEU A 14 16.87 4.96 -0.48
N TRP A 15 17.52 4.53 -1.55
CA TRP A 15 18.18 3.22 -1.63
C TRP A 15 19.69 3.38 -1.85
N ASP A 16 20.11 3.71 -3.08
CA ASP A 16 21.53 3.76 -3.46
C ASP A 16 22.29 4.90 -2.79
N TYR A 17 21.60 6.00 -2.53
CA TYR A 17 22.18 7.25 -2.01
C TYR A 17 21.52 7.69 -0.71
N TYR A 18 21.10 6.73 0.11
CA TYR A 18 20.43 7.02 1.36
C TYR A 18 21.30 7.82 2.32
N THR A 19 20.72 8.88 2.88
CA THR A 19 21.25 9.63 4.02
C THR A 19 20.10 9.97 4.97
N PRO A 20 20.31 9.97 6.30
CA PRO A 20 19.23 10.16 7.27
C PRO A 20 18.45 11.47 7.13
N ASP A 21 19.07 12.52 6.62
CA ASP A 21 18.44 13.82 6.39
C ASP A 21 17.29 13.77 5.36
N LYS A 22 17.31 12.81 4.43
CA LYS A 22 16.27 12.65 3.40
C LYS A 22 14.91 12.25 3.96
N ILE A 23 14.92 11.63 5.11
CA ILE A 23 13.70 11.19 5.81
C ILE A 23 13.48 11.96 7.13
N GLU A 24 14.18 13.07 7.32
CA GLU A 24 14.06 13.85 8.55
C GLU A 24 12.61 14.30 8.81
N GLY A 25 12.14 14.00 10.01
CA GLY A 25 10.79 14.31 10.44
C GLY A 25 9.70 13.45 9.81
N VAL A 26 10.05 12.38 9.06
CA VAL A 26 9.06 11.40 8.61
C VAL A 26 8.65 10.54 9.80
N ASP A 27 7.34 10.41 10.01
CA ASP A 27 6.75 9.63 11.10
C ASP A 27 6.32 8.22 10.66
N LEU A 28 6.03 8.04 9.36
CA LEU A 28 5.51 6.80 8.81
C LEU A 28 5.80 6.71 7.30
N ILE A 29 6.20 5.53 6.82
CA ILE A 29 6.33 5.24 5.38
C ILE A 29 5.17 4.36 4.94
N ILE A 30 4.57 4.70 3.80
CA ILE A 30 3.47 3.95 3.18
C ILE A 30 3.87 3.60 1.75
N ALA A 31 4.02 2.30 1.48
CA ALA A 31 4.28 1.74 0.17
C ALA A 31 2.95 1.33 -0.48
N CYS A 32 2.64 1.95 -1.61
CA CYS A 32 1.36 1.78 -2.31
C CYS A 32 1.40 0.72 -3.42
N GLY A 33 2.35 -0.21 -3.36
CA GLY A 33 2.46 -1.36 -4.27
C GLY A 33 3.46 -1.19 -5.42
N ASP A 34 3.72 -2.29 -6.11
CA ASP A 34 4.63 -2.44 -7.25
C ASP A 34 6.07 -2.00 -6.94
N LEU A 35 6.59 -2.40 -5.78
CA LEU A 35 7.94 -2.10 -5.33
C LEU A 35 8.74 -3.40 -5.08
N ASN A 36 10.05 -3.34 -5.26
CA ASN A 36 10.92 -4.45 -4.92
C ASN A 36 10.88 -4.72 -3.40
N ARG A 37 10.65 -5.99 -3.00
CA ARG A 37 10.61 -6.37 -1.58
C ARG A 37 11.90 -5.98 -0.82
N HIS A 38 13.07 -6.13 -1.46
CA HIS A 38 14.35 -5.79 -0.84
C HIS A 38 14.51 -4.29 -0.61
N TYR A 39 13.87 -3.47 -1.43
CA TYR A 39 13.79 -2.04 -1.18
C TYR A 39 13.01 -1.72 0.10
N LEU A 40 11.87 -2.37 0.31
CA LEU A 40 11.09 -2.21 1.54
C LEU A 40 11.85 -2.77 2.76
N GLU A 41 12.49 -3.93 2.65
CA GLU A 41 13.34 -4.51 3.69
C GLU A 41 14.51 -3.58 4.06
N TYR A 42 15.14 -2.98 3.06
CA TYR A 42 16.18 -1.99 3.28
C TYR A 42 15.65 -0.78 4.05
N LEU A 43 14.51 -0.22 3.64
CA LEU A 43 13.90 0.90 4.36
C LEU A 43 13.59 0.54 5.81
N THR A 44 13.01 -0.63 6.09
CA THR A 44 12.72 -1.05 7.48
C THR A 44 13.98 -1.16 8.34
N THR A 45 15.13 -1.43 7.72
CA THR A 45 16.42 -1.50 8.42
C THR A 45 17.01 -0.12 8.68
N MET A 46 16.84 0.80 7.73
CA MET A 46 17.51 2.11 7.75
C MET A 46 16.70 3.20 8.46
N VAL A 47 15.38 3.04 8.58
CA VAL A 47 14.53 4.07 9.16
C VAL A 47 13.95 3.65 10.52
N PRO A 48 13.88 4.55 11.51
CA PRO A 48 13.35 4.23 12.84
C PRO A 48 11.83 4.40 12.92
N VAL A 49 11.11 4.28 11.80
CA VAL A 49 9.65 4.46 11.72
C VAL A 49 9.01 3.25 11.03
N PRO A 50 7.73 2.94 11.29
CA PRO A 50 7.06 1.83 10.63
C PRO A 50 7.00 2.02 9.11
N VAL A 51 7.08 0.91 8.37
CA VAL A 51 6.83 0.83 6.94
C VAL A 51 5.58 -0.02 6.73
N LEU A 52 4.49 0.58 6.25
CA LEU A 52 3.28 -0.11 5.86
C LEU A 52 3.29 -0.34 4.35
N TYR A 53 2.68 -1.44 3.89
CA TYR A 53 2.53 -1.67 2.46
C TYR A 53 1.18 -2.27 2.10
N VAL A 54 0.74 -2.00 0.88
CA VAL A 54 -0.29 -2.77 0.17
C VAL A 54 0.35 -3.39 -1.08
N HIS A 55 -0.23 -4.49 -1.57
CA HIS A 55 0.24 -5.10 -2.80
C HIS A 55 -0.20 -4.28 -4.02
N GLY A 56 0.70 -4.14 -4.98
CA GLY A 56 0.37 -3.82 -6.35
C GLY A 56 0.08 -5.09 -7.16
N ASN A 57 -0.22 -4.92 -8.44
CA ASN A 57 -0.54 -6.07 -9.31
C ASN A 57 0.70 -6.79 -9.87
N HIS A 58 1.89 -6.33 -9.53
CA HIS A 58 3.17 -6.97 -9.84
C HIS A 58 3.87 -7.57 -8.60
N ASP A 59 3.25 -7.50 -7.44
CA ASP A 59 3.83 -7.97 -6.16
C ASP A 59 3.46 -9.43 -5.83
N GLU A 60 3.20 -10.26 -6.82
CA GLU A 60 2.80 -11.67 -6.63
C GLU A 60 3.83 -12.50 -5.83
N ASN A 61 5.11 -12.11 -5.86
CA ASN A 61 6.14 -12.77 -5.07
C ASN A 61 6.01 -12.51 -3.55
N TYR A 62 5.32 -11.47 -3.14
CA TYR A 62 5.12 -11.13 -1.72
C TYR A 62 4.26 -12.18 -0.99
N ASP A 63 3.39 -12.91 -1.69
CA ASP A 63 2.58 -13.99 -1.11
C ASP A 63 3.44 -15.13 -0.55
N HIS A 64 4.62 -15.35 -1.15
CA HIS A 64 5.58 -16.38 -0.72
C HIS A 64 6.76 -15.79 0.07
N HIS A 65 7.15 -14.59 -0.23
CA HIS A 65 8.31 -13.89 0.34
C HIS A 65 7.94 -12.44 0.66
N PRO A 66 7.13 -12.20 1.70
CA PRO A 66 6.77 -10.84 2.08
C PRO A 66 8.01 -10.03 2.49
N PRO A 67 8.00 -8.69 2.32
CA PRO A 67 9.10 -7.85 2.75
C PRO A 67 9.24 -7.89 4.27
N GLU A 68 10.37 -8.39 4.75
CA GLU A 68 10.64 -8.54 6.19
C GLU A 68 10.70 -7.18 6.90
N GLY A 69 10.07 -7.11 8.06
CA GLY A 69 10.00 -5.89 8.86
C GLY A 69 8.93 -4.88 8.42
N ALA A 70 8.40 -4.99 7.20
CA ALA A 70 7.27 -4.18 6.75
C ALA A 70 5.93 -4.80 7.18
N ILE A 71 4.93 -3.96 7.39
CA ILE A 71 3.60 -4.36 7.88
C ILE A 71 2.62 -4.36 6.71
N CYS A 72 2.06 -5.53 6.40
CA CYS A 72 1.02 -5.66 5.38
C CYS A 72 -0.29 -5.00 5.86
N LEU A 73 -0.78 -4.07 5.06
CA LEU A 73 -2.00 -3.34 5.33
C LEU A 73 -3.22 -3.88 4.55
N ASP A 74 -3.01 -4.81 3.62
CA ASP A 74 -4.10 -5.35 2.80
C ASP A 74 -5.22 -5.99 3.62
N ASP A 75 -6.46 -5.61 3.30
CA ASP A 75 -7.66 -6.06 3.99
C ASP A 75 -7.59 -5.87 5.52
N ASN A 76 -6.82 -4.86 5.95
CA ASN A 76 -6.55 -4.62 7.35
C ASN A 76 -6.66 -3.14 7.72
N LEU A 77 -6.70 -2.90 9.04
CA LEU A 77 -6.69 -1.58 9.63
C LEU A 77 -5.55 -1.52 10.65
N PHE A 78 -4.70 -0.52 10.51
CA PHE A 78 -3.58 -0.23 11.40
C PHE A 78 -3.81 1.11 12.10
N VAL A 79 -3.58 1.17 13.40
CA VAL A 79 -3.69 2.41 14.17
C VAL A 79 -2.30 2.88 14.57
N TYR A 80 -1.95 4.09 14.16
CA TYR A 80 -0.66 4.69 14.47
C TYR A 80 -0.84 6.13 14.97
N HIS A 81 -0.42 6.40 16.20
CA HIS A 81 -0.60 7.71 16.85
C HIS A 81 -2.03 8.27 16.74
N GLY A 82 -3.03 7.40 16.85
CA GLY A 82 -4.44 7.77 16.75
C GLY A 82 -5.00 7.81 15.33
N LEU A 83 -4.17 7.77 14.28
CA LEU A 83 -4.64 7.63 12.90
C LEU A 83 -5.00 6.19 12.58
N ARG A 84 -6.18 6.00 12.03
CA ARG A 84 -6.72 4.72 11.57
C ARG A 84 -6.49 4.61 10.07
N ILE A 85 -5.59 3.72 9.68
CA ILE A 85 -5.13 3.56 8.29
C ILE A 85 -5.62 2.23 7.77
N VAL A 86 -6.32 2.24 6.64
CA VAL A 86 -6.91 1.06 6.00
C VAL A 86 -6.26 0.82 4.65
N GLY A 87 -6.01 -0.45 4.30
CA GLY A 87 -5.38 -0.82 3.03
C GLY A 87 -6.22 -1.76 2.17
N LEU A 88 -6.19 -1.47 0.86
CA LEU A 88 -6.79 -2.28 -0.20
C LEU A 88 -5.86 -2.26 -1.43
N GLY A 89 -4.94 -3.22 -1.51
CA GLY A 89 -4.04 -3.35 -2.65
C GLY A 89 -4.65 -4.05 -3.85
N GLY A 90 -3.88 -4.10 -4.91
CA GLY A 90 -4.23 -4.69 -6.19
C GLY A 90 -4.90 -3.72 -7.16
N SER A 91 -5.10 -4.18 -8.40
CA SER A 91 -5.70 -3.39 -9.49
C SER A 91 -6.94 -4.05 -10.07
N CYS A 92 -7.65 -3.32 -10.93
CA CYS A 92 -8.68 -3.89 -11.79
C CYS A 92 -8.09 -5.00 -12.66
N ARG A 93 -8.83 -6.11 -12.84
CA ARG A 93 -8.38 -7.25 -13.63
C ARG A 93 -8.34 -6.92 -15.10
N TYR A 94 -7.16 -6.96 -15.69
CA TYR A 94 -6.92 -6.82 -17.13
C TYR A 94 -6.22 -8.03 -17.75
N ARG A 95 -5.66 -8.92 -16.92
CA ARG A 95 -5.05 -10.21 -17.32
C ARG A 95 -5.22 -11.24 -16.21
N THR A 96 -4.75 -12.45 -16.43
CA THR A 96 -4.61 -13.44 -15.36
C THR A 96 -3.36 -13.12 -14.54
N GLY A 97 -3.51 -12.97 -13.24
CA GLY A 97 -2.43 -12.64 -12.31
C GLY A 97 -2.93 -12.48 -10.89
N ALA A 98 -2.02 -12.56 -9.94
CA ALA A 98 -2.30 -12.25 -8.55
C ALA A 98 -2.62 -10.74 -8.39
N TRP A 99 -3.31 -10.39 -7.32
CA TRP A 99 -3.64 -9.02 -6.96
C TRP A 99 -4.38 -8.21 -8.04
N GLN A 100 -5.13 -8.93 -8.91
CA GLN A 100 -6.02 -8.34 -9.90
C GLN A 100 -7.46 -8.80 -9.64
N PHE A 101 -8.35 -7.86 -9.42
CA PHE A 101 -9.71 -8.12 -8.94
C PHE A 101 -10.77 -7.56 -9.89
N THR A 102 -11.88 -8.27 -10.00
CA THR A 102 -13.12 -7.71 -10.53
C THR A 102 -13.75 -6.78 -9.51
N GLU A 103 -14.67 -5.91 -9.96
CA GLU A 103 -15.48 -5.07 -9.07
C GLU A 103 -16.19 -5.89 -7.98
N ALA A 104 -16.72 -7.07 -8.33
CA ALA A 104 -17.41 -7.93 -7.38
C ALA A 104 -16.47 -8.52 -6.31
N GLU A 105 -15.24 -8.86 -6.68
CA GLU A 105 -14.21 -9.36 -5.76
C GLU A 105 -13.72 -8.24 -4.84
N MET A 106 -13.46 -7.04 -5.38
CA MET A 106 -13.07 -5.88 -4.58
C MET A 106 -14.18 -5.51 -3.60
N ARG A 107 -15.43 -5.50 -4.02
CA ARG A 107 -16.59 -5.26 -3.14
C ARG A 107 -16.69 -6.28 -2.01
N LYS A 108 -16.36 -7.55 -2.26
CA LYS A 108 -16.31 -8.58 -1.19
C LYS A 108 -15.19 -8.29 -0.18
N ARG A 109 -14.03 -7.81 -0.64
CA ARG A 109 -12.91 -7.40 0.23
C ARG A 109 -13.33 -6.22 1.11
N ILE A 110 -13.92 -5.19 0.52
CA ILE A 110 -14.45 -4.02 1.24
C ILE A 110 -15.48 -4.44 2.31
N ASN A 111 -16.43 -5.32 1.96
CA ASN A 111 -17.45 -5.78 2.91
C ASN A 111 -16.85 -6.56 4.10
N ARG A 112 -15.79 -7.34 3.89
CA ARG A 112 -15.06 -8.02 4.99
C ARG A 112 -14.32 -7.02 5.88
N LEU A 113 -13.73 -5.98 5.29
CA LEU A 113 -13.00 -4.95 5.99
C LEU A 113 -13.93 -4.04 6.82
N ARG A 114 -15.18 -3.84 6.37
CA ARG A 114 -16.17 -2.98 7.04
C ARG A 114 -16.32 -3.30 8.52
N GLY A 115 -16.38 -4.57 8.92
CA GLY A 115 -16.48 -4.95 10.33
C GLY A 115 -15.27 -4.53 11.19
N LYS A 116 -14.08 -4.44 10.60
CA LYS A 116 -12.90 -3.88 11.29
C LYS A 116 -13.02 -2.36 11.42
N ILE A 117 -13.44 -1.71 10.35
CA ILE A 117 -13.65 -0.25 10.31
C ILE A 117 -14.69 0.17 11.36
N ASP A 118 -15.82 -0.51 11.41
CA ASP A 118 -16.91 -0.21 12.35
C ASP A 118 -16.45 -0.34 13.81
N ARG A 119 -15.68 -1.40 14.14
CA ARG A 119 -15.14 -1.59 15.50
C ARG A 119 -14.15 -0.49 15.93
N HIS A 120 -13.51 0.17 14.98
CA HIS A 120 -12.59 1.28 15.26
C HIS A 120 -13.26 2.66 15.11
N GLY A 121 -14.58 2.71 14.85
CA GLY A 121 -15.31 3.96 14.69
C GLY A 121 -14.99 4.72 13.40
N GLY A 122 -14.58 3.99 12.34
CA GLY A 122 -14.22 4.56 11.04
C GLY A 122 -12.73 4.43 10.71
N PHE A 123 -12.28 5.16 9.69
CA PHE A 123 -10.88 5.29 9.31
C PHE A 123 -10.58 6.73 8.88
N ASP A 124 -9.31 7.10 8.89
CA ASP A 124 -8.83 8.44 8.57
C ASP A 124 -8.09 8.46 7.23
N ILE A 125 -7.40 7.38 6.89
CA ILE A 125 -6.62 7.24 5.64
C ILE A 125 -6.97 5.91 4.99
N LEU A 126 -7.26 5.96 3.68
CA LEU A 126 -7.36 4.80 2.80
C LEU A 126 -6.11 4.74 1.92
N VAL A 127 -5.41 3.62 1.98
CA VAL A 127 -4.25 3.31 1.13
C VAL A 127 -4.67 2.29 0.09
N THR A 128 -4.48 2.63 -1.18
CA THR A 128 -4.77 1.72 -2.31
C THR A 128 -3.60 1.75 -3.30
N HIS A 129 -3.47 0.68 -4.08
CA HIS A 129 -2.60 0.70 -5.25
C HIS A 129 -3.35 1.31 -6.45
N ALA A 130 -4.48 0.73 -6.85
CA ALA A 130 -5.33 1.34 -7.86
C ALA A 130 -6.15 2.50 -7.27
N PRO A 131 -6.33 3.61 -8.01
CA PRO A 131 -7.15 4.72 -7.57
C PRO A 131 -8.65 4.36 -7.50
N MET A 132 -9.46 5.24 -6.98
CA MET A 132 -10.91 5.18 -7.14
C MET A 132 -11.28 5.69 -8.54
N HIS A 133 -12.31 5.09 -9.14
CA HIS A 133 -12.80 5.53 -10.45
C HIS A 133 -13.19 7.01 -10.43
N GLY A 134 -12.68 7.76 -11.41
CA GLY A 134 -12.89 9.21 -11.53
C GLY A 134 -11.95 10.07 -10.66
N TYR A 135 -10.99 9.46 -9.93
CA TYR A 135 -10.05 10.18 -9.07
C TYR A 135 -8.59 9.79 -9.39
N GLY A 136 -8.07 10.34 -10.50
CA GLY A 136 -6.69 10.11 -10.93
C GLY A 136 -6.46 8.80 -11.69
N ASP A 137 -7.52 8.07 -12.02
CA ASP A 137 -7.46 6.90 -12.87
C ASP A 137 -7.40 7.30 -14.38
N LEU A 138 -7.03 6.33 -15.21
CA LEU A 138 -7.02 6.46 -16.66
C LEU A 138 -8.12 5.61 -17.28
N ASP A 139 -8.47 5.87 -18.56
CA ASP A 139 -9.51 5.14 -19.27
C ASP A 139 -9.11 3.72 -19.69
N ASP A 140 -7.80 3.41 -19.65
CA ASP A 140 -7.30 2.08 -19.99
C ASP A 140 -7.47 1.07 -18.83
N LEU A 141 -7.65 -0.20 -19.17
CA LEU A 141 -7.96 -1.24 -18.18
C LEU A 141 -6.92 -1.39 -17.04
N PRO A 142 -5.59 -1.33 -17.30
CA PRO A 142 -4.61 -1.48 -16.23
C PRO A 142 -4.65 -0.37 -15.17
N HIS A 143 -4.99 0.85 -15.57
CA HIS A 143 -4.94 2.04 -14.71
C HIS A 143 -6.34 2.54 -14.31
N ARG A 144 -7.37 1.79 -14.65
CA ARG A 144 -8.74 2.12 -14.27
C ARG A 144 -8.98 1.90 -12.79
N GLY A 145 -9.65 2.87 -12.16
CA GLY A 145 -10.05 2.79 -10.78
C GLY A 145 -11.27 1.89 -10.54
N PHE A 146 -11.44 1.42 -9.30
CA PHE A 146 -12.64 0.70 -8.84
C PHE A 146 -13.79 1.67 -8.55
N THR A 147 -15.04 1.22 -8.79
CA THR A 147 -16.28 1.97 -8.55
C THR A 147 -16.90 1.69 -7.18
#